data_35c4ee6edc8f33da1e70405d572c5cb0
#
_entry.id   35c4ee6edc8f33da1e70405d572c5cb0
#
_cell.length_a   1.000
_cell.length_b   1.000
_cell.length_c   1.000
_cell.angle_alpha   90.00
_cell.angle_beta   90.00
_cell.angle_gamma   90.00
#
_symmetry.space_group_name_H-M   'P 1'
#
loop_
_entity.id
_entity.type
_entity.pdbx_description
1 polymer ?
#
loop_
_entity_poly.entity_id
_entity_poly.type
_entity_poly.pdbx_seq_one_letter_code
_entity_poly.pdbx_strand_id
1 'polypeptide(L)'
;MVNIKEKALALLRELYIRIDGNDILQNTIENSVHHAGLCMLFDIPDERGGALMVTRWGDPRTCHYPLLPFLHAIPMPYMALVYAAMWFGALGIMLGYKYRISSTVYTALHWYILLADKSYWNNHSYLFGLVALLLSFTQASLDSYLDPSLASETAPYWNYFILKYQFFVLYFVAGLKKGTAEWLTGYSVLGLADHWVFAPFRLFLTVSQVDYLIVHWFIFIFDLTIAFWMMWARTRHVAMLFCAAFHLMNSRLFRIGMFPWVCLATMPLFYPFDWPKKAAPYLVERFGNVKKLTRSFRTFLIILYMILQLFLPFSHFITKGYNNWTDGLYGYSWDMMVHSWDVHSVTVRVVDNGSKKEFFVDPDYFNLNERWTRHGDMVYQYARCLKRNLLAESKSTLSGNLSIYIDIWCSLNERFIQRMFNPHIDLLNVSWSPFRTIPFLMPVLDEASEWRSVLVGMRSDVHSWNDYSDVVFFADFPGLFINYCLFYLL
;
A
#
# COMPACT_ATOMS: atom_id res chain seq x y z
N MET A 1 7.29 4.86 39.59
CA MET A 1 7.85 3.98 38.54
C MET A 1 7.54 2.49 38.77
N VAL A 2 7.54 1.95 39.97
CA VAL A 2 7.21 0.53 40.25
C VAL A 2 5.79 0.17 39.77
N ASN A 3 4.80 1.04 40.01
CA ASN A 3 3.38 0.77 39.66
C ASN A 3 3.11 0.67 38.12
N ILE A 4 3.90 1.32 37.29
CA ILE A 4 3.73 1.26 35.81
C ILE A 4 4.30 -0.06 35.26
N LYS A 5 5.43 -0.51 35.79
CA LYS A 5 6.02 -1.81 35.42
C LYS A 5 5.10 -2.97 35.78
N GLU A 6 4.54 -2.98 36.99
CA GLU A 6 3.63 -4.04 37.44
C GLU A 6 2.32 -4.05 36.63
N LYS A 7 1.76 -2.88 36.33
CA LYS A 7 0.58 -2.78 35.46
C LYS A 7 0.87 -3.22 34.04
N ALA A 8 2.03 -2.86 33.46
CA ALA A 8 2.44 -3.33 32.14
C ALA A 8 2.66 -4.85 32.11
N LEU A 9 3.30 -5.40 33.15
CA LEU A 9 3.48 -6.85 33.26
C LEU A 9 2.16 -7.60 33.44
N ALA A 10 1.23 -7.06 34.21
CA ALA A 10 -0.11 -7.64 34.38
C ALA A 10 -0.90 -7.60 33.06
N LEU A 11 -0.83 -6.48 32.32
CA LEU A 11 -1.46 -6.34 31.00
C LEU A 11 -0.86 -7.31 29.98
N LEU A 12 0.46 -7.46 29.94
CA LEU A 12 1.15 -8.43 29.10
C LEU A 12 0.80 -9.86 29.45
N ARG A 13 0.67 -10.16 30.75
CA ARG A 13 0.26 -11.49 31.25
C ARG A 13 -1.20 -11.78 30.89
N GLU A 14 -2.07 -10.81 31.00
CA GLU A 14 -3.49 -10.96 30.59
C GLU A 14 -3.60 -11.12 29.09
N LEU A 15 -2.87 -10.35 28.30
CA LEU A 15 -2.78 -10.48 26.83
C LEU A 15 -2.24 -11.86 26.46
N TYR A 16 -1.20 -12.34 27.14
CA TYR A 16 -0.63 -13.67 26.96
C TYR A 16 -1.67 -14.76 27.21
N ILE A 17 -2.42 -14.69 28.32
CA ILE A 17 -3.46 -15.65 28.67
C ILE A 17 -4.60 -15.63 27.65
N ARG A 18 -4.99 -14.46 27.17
CA ARG A 18 -6.06 -14.32 26.15
C ARG A 18 -5.64 -14.86 24.79
N ILE A 19 -4.40 -14.61 24.37
CA ILE A 19 -3.89 -15.09 23.07
C ILE A 19 -3.76 -16.61 23.06
N ASP A 20 -3.38 -17.21 24.18
CA ASP A 20 -2.97 -18.62 24.25
C ASP A 20 -4.04 -19.55 24.85
N GLY A 21 -5.10 -18.98 25.44
CA GLY A 21 -6.05 -19.72 26.29
C GLY A 21 -7.38 -20.10 25.64
N ASN A 22 -7.76 -19.47 24.54
CA ASN A 22 -9.09 -19.66 23.95
C ASN A 22 -9.00 -20.25 22.54
N ASP A 23 -9.68 -21.38 22.33
CA ASP A 23 -9.93 -21.89 20.98
C ASP A 23 -11.23 -21.26 20.46
N ILE A 24 -11.22 -20.85 19.18
CA ILE A 24 -12.38 -20.27 18.50
C ILE A 24 -12.93 -21.23 17.45
N LEU A 25 -14.17 -21.00 17.07
CA LEU A 25 -14.76 -21.76 15.97
C LEU A 25 -14.03 -21.47 14.66
N GLN A 26 -13.71 -22.52 13.96
CA GLN A 26 -13.01 -22.49 12.70
C GLN A 26 -13.75 -21.67 11.62
N ASN A 27 -15.06 -21.78 11.53
CA ASN A 27 -15.92 -21.11 10.53
C ASN A 27 -15.75 -19.58 10.49
N THR A 28 -15.33 -18.94 11.57
CA THR A 28 -15.10 -17.49 11.61
C THR A 28 -13.86 -17.08 10.79
N ILE A 29 -12.83 -17.92 10.83
CA ILE A 29 -11.61 -17.70 10.05
C ILE A 29 -11.85 -18.09 8.60
N GLU A 30 -12.53 -19.18 8.35
CA GLU A 30 -12.84 -19.72 7.03
C GLU A 30 -13.48 -18.69 6.11
N ASN A 31 -14.56 -18.02 6.55
CA ASN A 31 -15.20 -16.98 5.76
C ASN A 31 -14.25 -15.85 5.37
N SER A 32 -13.41 -15.40 6.31
CA SER A 32 -12.42 -14.35 6.02
C SER A 32 -11.34 -14.83 5.03
N VAL A 33 -10.98 -16.09 5.09
CA VAL A 33 -10.00 -16.72 4.18
C VAL A 33 -10.56 -16.84 2.77
N HIS A 34 -11.80 -17.29 2.61
CA HIS A 34 -12.47 -17.36 1.28
C HIS A 34 -12.52 -15.99 0.61
N HIS A 35 -12.95 -14.97 1.34
CA HIS A 35 -12.98 -13.60 0.82
C HIS A 35 -11.59 -13.06 0.50
N ALA A 36 -10.58 -13.37 1.33
CA ALA A 36 -9.21 -12.98 1.04
C ALA A 36 -8.70 -13.65 -0.24
N GLY A 37 -8.92 -14.96 -0.41
CA GLY A 37 -8.58 -15.69 -1.63
C GLY A 37 -9.26 -15.12 -2.88
N LEU A 38 -10.53 -14.76 -2.78
CA LEU A 38 -11.26 -14.09 -3.86
C LEU A 38 -10.63 -12.73 -4.22
N CYS A 39 -10.33 -11.90 -3.24
CA CYS A 39 -9.65 -10.62 -3.48
C CYS A 39 -8.27 -10.84 -4.13
N MET A 40 -7.51 -11.86 -3.68
CA MET A 40 -6.22 -12.21 -4.26
C MET A 40 -6.31 -12.62 -5.73
N LEU A 41 -7.37 -13.34 -6.14
CA LEU A 41 -7.59 -13.72 -7.53
C LEU A 41 -7.75 -12.50 -8.45
N PHE A 42 -8.46 -11.47 -7.99
CA PHE A 42 -8.63 -10.22 -8.75
C PHE A 42 -7.39 -9.32 -8.69
N ASP A 43 -6.63 -9.34 -7.58
CA ASP A 43 -5.40 -8.58 -7.42
C ASP A 43 -4.29 -9.01 -8.40
N ILE A 44 -4.20 -10.33 -8.71
CA ILE A 44 -3.14 -10.87 -9.57
C ILE A 44 -3.14 -10.27 -10.99
N PRO A 45 -4.24 -10.29 -11.75
CA PRO A 45 -4.24 -9.76 -13.11
C PRO A 45 -4.09 -8.24 -13.13
N ASP A 46 -4.71 -7.53 -12.23
CA ASP A 46 -4.78 -6.08 -12.20
C ASP A 46 -3.52 -5.46 -11.55
N GLU A 47 -3.34 -5.69 -10.28
CA GLU A 47 -2.34 -5.02 -9.46
C GLU A 47 -0.95 -5.68 -9.49
N ARG A 48 -0.91 -7.02 -9.62
CA ARG A 48 0.38 -7.75 -9.68
C ARG A 48 0.95 -7.78 -11.09
N GLY A 49 0.24 -7.23 -12.07
CA GLY A 49 0.66 -7.14 -13.45
C GLY A 49 0.54 -8.44 -14.21
N GLY A 50 -0.37 -9.34 -13.78
CA GLY A 50 -0.62 -10.59 -14.49
C GLY A 50 -1.18 -10.39 -15.90
N ALA A 51 -2.05 -9.40 -16.10
CA ALA A 51 -2.57 -9.03 -17.42
C ALA A 51 -1.50 -8.40 -18.33
N LEU A 52 -0.49 -7.75 -17.75
CA LEU A 52 0.62 -7.11 -18.48
C LEU A 52 1.94 -7.89 -18.34
N MET A 53 1.85 -9.18 -18.02
CA MET A 53 3.01 -10.03 -17.74
C MET A 53 4.04 -10.05 -18.87
N VAL A 54 3.58 -10.15 -20.12
CA VAL A 54 4.46 -10.18 -21.30
C VAL A 54 5.21 -8.85 -21.45
N THR A 55 4.52 -7.73 -21.29
CA THR A 55 5.12 -6.40 -21.37
C THR A 55 6.11 -6.19 -20.23
N ARG A 56 5.74 -6.60 -19.02
CA ARG A 56 6.56 -6.35 -17.81
C ARG A 56 7.82 -7.21 -17.75
N TRP A 57 7.74 -8.49 -18.16
CA TRP A 57 8.82 -9.46 -17.97
C TRP A 57 9.37 -10.02 -19.28
N GLY A 58 8.80 -9.64 -20.43
CA GLY A 58 9.15 -10.21 -21.73
C GLY A 58 10.43 -9.68 -22.33
N ASP A 59 10.73 -8.40 -22.15
CA ASP A 59 11.99 -7.80 -22.64
C ASP A 59 13.08 -7.89 -21.57
N PRO A 60 14.16 -8.64 -21.80
CA PRO A 60 15.26 -8.77 -20.86
C PRO A 60 16.04 -7.46 -20.61
N ARG A 61 15.79 -6.42 -21.41
CA ARG A 61 16.40 -5.09 -21.27
C ARG A 61 15.61 -4.21 -20.29
N THR A 62 14.35 -4.56 -19.99
CA THR A 62 13.55 -3.80 -19.02
C THR A 62 14.28 -3.70 -17.69
N CYS A 63 14.37 -2.48 -17.16
CA CYS A 63 14.97 -2.24 -15.87
C CYS A 63 13.99 -2.59 -14.76
N HIS A 64 14.38 -3.58 -13.95
CA HIS A 64 13.68 -3.96 -12.73
C HIS A 64 14.44 -3.43 -11.51
N TYR A 65 13.71 -3.18 -10.45
CA TYR A 65 14.24 -2.56 -9.23
C TYR A 65 14.12 -3.48 -8.03
N PRO A 66 14.98 -4.52 -7.92
CA PRO A 66 14.90 -5.45 -6.81
C PRO A 66 15.21 -4.78 -5.47
N LEU A 67 14.49 -5.20 -4.41
CA LEU A 67 14.81 -4.78 -3.04
C LEU A 67 16.12 -5.42 -2.56
N LEU A 68 16.33 -6.68 -2.91
CA LEU A 68 17.52 -7.44 -2.55
C LEU A 68 18.40 -7.61 -3.80
N PRO A 69 19.68 -7.21 -3.77
CA PRO A 69 20.55 -7.18 -4.96
C PRO A 69 20.75 -8.53 -5.66
N PHE A 70 20.55 -9.63 -4.95
CA PHE A 70 20.70 -10.99 -5.49
C PHE A 70 19.42 -11.54 -6.14
N LEU A 71 18.28 -10.85 -5.98
CA LEU A 71 17.03 -11.23 -6.63
C LEU A 71 17.00 -10.72 -8.07
N HIS A 72 16.75 -11.65 -8.98
CA HIS A 72 16.61 -11.34 -10.41
C HIS A 72 15.23 -11.77 -10.89
N ALA A 73 14.73 -11.04 -11.87
CA ALA A 73 13.50 -11.42 -12.57
C ALA A 73 13.73 -12.74 -13.33
N ILE A 74 12.81 -13.69 -13.15
CA ILE A 74 12.80 -14.92 -13.93
C ILE A 74 12.37 -14.55 -15.36
N PRO A 75 13.10 -15.01 -16.40
CA PRO A 75 12.76 -14.67 -17.79
C PRO A 75 11.45 -15.33 -18.24
N MET A 76 10.79 -14.72 -19.23
CA MET A 76 9.72 -15.40 -19.94
C MET A 76 10.28 -16.60 -20.72
N PRO A 77 9.55 -17.74 -20.83
CA PRO A 77 8.14 -17.94 -20.39
C PRO A 77 7.99 -18.42 -18.93
N TYR A 78 9.07 -18.63 -18.20
CA TYR A 78 8.99 -19.18 -16.85
C TYR A 78 8.25 -18.26 -15.86
N MET A 79 8.28 -16.95 -16.06
CA MET A 79 7.49 -16.02 -15.26
C MET A 79 5.99 -16.30 -15.37
N ALA A 80 5.50 -16.78 -16.53
CA ALA A 80 4.11 -17.19 -16.70
C ALA A 80 3.72 -18.34 -15.75
N LEU A 81 4.64 -19.27 -15.50
CA LEU A 81 4.41 -20.35 -14.52
C LEU A 81 4.33 -19.83 -13.09
N VAL A 82 5.10 -18.79 -12.77
CA VAL A 82 5.03 -18.11 -11.47
C VAL A 82 3.63 -17.51 -11.26
N TYR A 83 3.12 -16.76 -12.24
CA TYR A 83 1.77 -16.18 -12.18
C TYR A 83 0.68 -17.25 -12.15
N ALA A 84 0.79 -18.30 -12.97
CA ALA A 84 -0.16 -19.40 -12.97
C ALA A 84 -0.19 -20.12 -11.60
N ALA A 85 0.98 -20.42 -11.02
CA ALA A 85 1.08 -21.07 -9.72
C ALA A 85 0.52 -20.16 -8.60
N MET A 86 0.77 -18.84 -8.67
CA MET A 86 0.21 -17.87 -7.74
C MET A 86 -1.32 -17.81 -7.86
N TRP A 87 -1.86 -17.83 -9.08
CA TRP A 87 -3.29 -17.83 -9.33
C TRP A 87 -3.96 -19.10 -8.79
N PHE A 88 -3.39 -20.29 -9.05
CA PHE A 88 -3.87 -21.55 -8.47
C PHE A 88 -3.73 -21.58 -6.96
N GLY A 89 -2.69 -20.96 -6.39
CA GLY A 89 -2.56 -20.77 -4.97
C GLY A 89 -3.70 -19.94 -4.38
N ALA A 90 -4.03 -18.80 -5.01
CA ALA A 90 -5.16 -17.95 -4.60
C ALA A 90 -6.52 -18.68 -4.72
N LEU A 91 -6.72 -19.42 -5.83
CA LEU A 91 -7.90 -20.25 -6.02
C LEU A 91 -8.01 -21.34 -4.94
N GLY A 92 -6.91 -22.01 -4.62
CA GLY A 92 -6.85 -23.00 -3.55
C GLY A 92 -7.17 -22.39 -2.17
N ILE A 93 -6.71 -21.16 -1.88
CA ILE A 93 -7.09 -20.42 -0.67
C ILE A 93 -8.59 -20.15 -0.69
N MET A 94 -9.13 -19.64 -1.79
CA MET A 94 -10.57 -19.35 -1.93
C MET A 94 -11.44 -20.57 -1.75
N LEU A 95 -11.04 -21.71 -2.31
CA LEU A 95 -11.81 -22.97 -2.24
C LEU A 95 -11.51 -23.80 -0.98
N GLY A 96 -10.48 -23.41 -0.21
CA GLY A 96 -10.00 -24.21 0.93
C GLY A 96 -9.27 -25.51 0.53
N TYR A 97 -8.91 -25.65 -0.76
CA TYR A 97 -8.28 -26.86 -1.26
C TYR A 97 -6.78 -26.87 -0.93
N LYS A 98 -6.34 -27.94 -0.22
CA LYS A 98 -4.94 -28.08 0.25
C LYS A 98 -4.38 -26.77 0.79
N TYR A 99 -5.15 -26.16 1.67
CA TYR A 99 -5.00 -24.77 2.11
C TYR A 99 -3.56 -24.38 2.48
N ARG A 100 -2.82 -25.23 3.22
CA ARG A 100 -1.43 -24.96 3.61
C ARG A 100 -0.49 -24.83 2.41
N ILE A 101 -0.63 -25.72 1.43
CA ILE A 101 0.20 -25.70 0.21
C ILE A 101 -0.18 -24.47 -0.61
N SER A 102 -1.48 -24.24 -0.82
CA SER A 102 -2.00 -23.13 -1.60
C SER A 102 -1.58 -21.76 -1.03
N SER A 103 -1.72 -21.56 0.29
CA SER A 103 -1.32 -20.34 0.96
C SER A 103 0.19 -20.12 0.98
N THR A 104 0.97 -21.18 1.15
CA THR A 104 2.45 -21.09 1.11
C THR A 104 2.94 -20.75 -0.28
N VAL A 105 2.40 -21.40 -1.32
CA VAL A 105 2.77 -21.13 -2.73
C VAL A 105 2.41 -19.69 -3.08
N TYR A 106 1.18 -19.26 -2.81
CA TYR A 106 0.77 -17.88 -3.08
C TYR A 106 1.69 -16.89 -2.35
N THR A 107 1.92 -17.09 -1.05
CA THR A 107 2.76 -16.19 -0.25
C THR A 107 4.18 -16.09 -0.81
N ALA A 108 4.81 -17.20 -1.09
CA ALA A 108 6.18 -17.22 -1.60
C ALA A 108 6.30 -16.49 -2.96
N LEU A 109 5.36 -16.75 -3.87
CA LEU A 109 5.38 -16.15 -5.20
C LEU A 109 4.97 -14.68 -5.20
N HIS A 110 4.01 -14.29 -4.36
CA HIS A 110 3.63 -12.90 -4.17
C HIS A 110 4.81 -12.06 -3.65
N TRP A 111 5.49 -12.52 -2.60
CA TRP A 111 6.67 -11.86 -2.08
C TRP A 111 7.83 -11.86 -3.06
N TYR A 112 8.01 -12.93 -3.86
CA TYR A 112 8.99 -12.95 -4.92
C TYR A 112 8.77 -11.81 -5.92
N ILE A 113 7.55 -11.65 -6.45
CA ILE A 113 7.22 -10.57 -7.40
C ILE A 113 7.43 -9.19 -6.79
N LEU A 114 7.00 -8.98 -5.55
CA LEU A 114 7.22 -7.72 -4.85
C LEU A 114 8.70 -7.40 -4.65
N LEU A 115 9.49 -8.38 -4.20
CA LEU A 115 10.91 -8.18 -3.91
C LEU A 115 11.76 -8.05 -5.18
N ALA A 116 11.32 -8.66 -6.29
CA ALA A 116 12.00 -8.59 -7.58
C ALA A 116 11.87 -7.22 -8.25
N ASP A 117 10.77 -6.48 -7.96
CA ASP A 117 10.55 -5.17 -8.57
C ASP A 117 9.75 -4.22 -7.66
N LYS A 118 10.46 -3.29 -7.02
CA LYS A 118 9.88 -2.28 -6.12
C LYS A 118 9.04 -1.22 -6.83
N SER A 119 9.18 -1.04 -8.13
CA SER A 119 8.46 -0.01 -8.87
C SER A 119 6.95 -0.18 -8.83
N TYR A 120 6.47 -1.37 -8.46
CA TYR A 120 5.04 -1.68 -8.28
C TYR A 120 4.61 -1.82 -6.80
N TRP A 121 5.48 -1.48 -5.85
CA TRP A 121 5.11 -1.50 -4.45
C TRP A 121 4.14 -0.39 -4.09
N ASN A 122 3.05 -0.76 -3.42
CA ASN A 122 2.09 0.15 -2.81
C ASN A 122 1.57 -0.43 -1.48
N ASN A 123 0.78 0.32 -0.75
CA ASN A 123 0.28 -0.09 0.57
C ASN A 123 -0.54 -1.38 0.50
N HIS A 124 -1.38 -1.53 -0.52
CA HIS A 124 -2.21 -2.73 -0.65
C HIS A 124 -1.42 -3.96 -1.12
N SER A 125 -0.40 -3.81 -1.97
CA SER A 125 0.51 -4.93 -2.29
C SER A 125 1.18 -5.49 -1.07
N TYR A 126 1.68 -4.59 -0.23
CA TYR A 126 2.30 -4.95 1.04
C TYR A 126 1.29 -5.60 1.99
N LEU A 127 0.08 -5.04 2.09
CA LEU A 127 -1.01 -5.62 2.88
C LEU A 127 -1.35 -7.05 2.44
N PHE A 128 -1.52 -7.28 1.13
CA PHE A 128 -1.79 -8.63 0.61
C PHE A 128 -0.65 -9.60 0.94
N GLY A 129 0.59 -9.16 0.82
CA GLY A 129 1.76 -9.95 1.22
C GLY A 129 1.75 -10.33 2.71
N LEU A 130 1.38 -9.40 3.59
CA LEU A 130 1.26 -9.66 5.02
C LEU A 130 0.08 -10.58 5.35
N VAL A 131 -1.09 -10.33 4.76
CA VAL A 131 -2.27 -11.19 4.96
C VAL A 131 -1.95 -12.61 4.48
N ALA A 132 -1.36 -12.77 3.30
CA ALA A 132 -0.96 -14.07 2.78
C ALA A 132 0.04 -14.79 3.71
N LEU A 133 1.05 -14.05 4.21
CA LEU A 133 2.02 -14.58 5.17
C LEU A 133 1.33 -15.07 6.45
N LEU A 134 0.44 -14.26 7.03
CA LEU A 134 -0.30 -14.63 8.23
C LEU A 134 -1.19 -15.85 7.97
N LEU A 135 -1.88 -15.88 6.84
CA LEU A 135 -2.73 -17.01 6.44
C LEU A 135 -1.92 -18.31 6.27
N SER A 136 -0.69 -18.25 5.76
CA SER A 136 0.16 -19.45 5.60
C SER A 136 0.58 -20.06 6.94
N PHE A 137 0.63 -19.28 8.01
CA PHE A 137 0.92 -19.75 9.36
C PHE A 137 -0.32 -20.10 10.16
N THR A 138 -1.52 -19.68 9.73
CA THR A 138 -2.76 -19.99 10.43
C THR A 138 -3.12 -21.47 10.26
N GLN A 139 -3.78 -22.04 11.26
CA GLN A 139 -4.26 -23.43 11.23
C GLN A 139 -5.70 -23.50 10.68
N ALA A 140 -6.03 -22.67 9.71
CA ALA A 140 -7.30 -22.78 9.01
C ALA A 140 -7.25 -24.04 8.12
N SER A 141 -7.59 -25.18 8.69
CA SER A 141 -7.66 -26.44 7.95
C SER A 141 -9.03 -26.52 7.28
N LEU A 142 -9.13 -25.95 6.09
CA LEU A 142 -10.32 -26.02 5.23
C LEU A 142 -10.44 -27.37 4.50
N ASP A 143 -9.46 -28.25 4.66
CA ASP A 143 -9.53 -29.63 4.13
C ASP A 143 -10.77 -30.38 4.66
N SER A 144 -11.35 -29.89 5.74
CA SER A 144 -12.61 -30.38 6.32
C SER A 144 -13.86 -30.12 5.49
N TYR A 145 -13.83 -29.18 4.56
CA TYR A 145 -14.98 -28.94 3.67
C TYR A 145 -15.11 -30.04 2.60
N LEU A 146 -13.99 -30.63 2.21
CA LEU A 146 -13.93 -31.74 1.25
C LEU A 146 -13.91 -33.10 1.95
N ASP A 147 -13.44 -33.18 3.19
CA ASP A 147 -13.45 -34.37 4.01
C ASP A 147 -13.84 -34.03 5.47
N PRO A 148 -15.11 -34.19 5.83
CA PRO A 148 -15.60 -33.90 7.18
C PRO A 148 -14.87 -34.68 8.29
N SER A 149 -14.17 -35.77 7.97
CA SER A 149 -13.39 -36.54 8.96
C SER A 149 -12.09 -35.84 9.39
N LEU A 150 -11.61 -34.87 8.59
CA LEU A 150 -10.43 -34.06 8.86
C LEU A 150 -10.75 -32.75 9.61
N ALA A 151 -12.04 -32.50 9.92
CA ALA A 151 -12.49 -31.29 10.56
C ALA A 151 -11.88 -31.12 11.95
N SER A 152 -10.93 -30.20 12.07
CA SER A 152 -10.60 -29.61 13.36
C SER A 152 -11.66 -28.55 13.68
N GLU A 153 -12.47 -28.79 14.66
CA GLU A 153 -13.65 -27.97 14.99
C GLU A 153 -13.26 -26.59 15.57
N THR A 154 -12.01 -26.41 15.98
CA THR A 154 -11.52 -25.19 16.63
C THR A 154 -10.18 -24.76 16.09
N ALA A 155 -10.03 -23.44 15.88
CA ALA A 155 -8.76 -22.80 15.58
C ALA A 155 -8.25 -21.99 16.78
N PRO A 156 -6.95 -21.93 17.02
CA PRO A 156 -6.41 -21.10 18.10
C PRO A 156 -6.77 -19.62 17.93
N TYR A 157 -7.17 -18.96 18.99
CA TYR A 157 -7.59 -17.55 18.98
C TYR A 157 -6.54 -16.61 18.40
N TRP A 158 -5.24 -16.92 18.52
CA TRP A 158 -4.17 -16.10 17.99
C TRP A 158 -4.24 -15.91 16.46
N ASN A 159 -4.79 -16.86 15.70
CA ASN A 159 -4.97 -16.73 14.26
C ASN A 159 -5.89 -15.54 13.92
N TYR A 160 -6.99 -15.44 14.65
CA TYR A 160 -7.94 -14.35 14.52
C TYR A 160 -7.37 -13.03 15.06
N PHE A 161 -6.70 -13.10 16.20
CA PHE A 161 -6.12 -11.94 16.86
C PHE A 161 -5.06 -11.25 15.98
N ILE A 162 -4.15 -12.02 15.36
CA ILE A 162 -3.05 -11.45 14.58
C ILE A 162 -3.55 -10.78 13.27
N LEU A 163 -4.55 -11.36 12.62
CA LEU A 163 -5.21 -10.74 11.47
C LEU A 163 -5.91 -9.44 11.87
N LYS A 164 -6.68 -9.48 12.95
CA LYS A 164 -7.35 -8.29 13.50
C LYS A 164 -6.35 -7.20 13.89
N TYR A 165 -5.23 -7.58 14.49
CA TYR A 165 -4.14 -6.67 14.82
C TYR A 165 -3.54 -6.03 13.58
N GLN A 166 -3.34 -6.78 12.49
CA GLN A 166 -2.80 -6.24 11.24
C GLN A 166 -3.69 -5.12 10.67
N PHE A 167 -5.00 -5.31 10.65
CA PHE A 167 -5.93 -4.26 10.19
C PHE A 167 -6.04 -3.11 11.19
N PHE A 168 -5.92 -3.38 12.49
CA PHE A 168 -5.81 -2.32 13.50
C PHE A 168 -4.58 -1.42 13.22
N VAL A 169 -3.41 -2.01 12.99
CA VAL A 169 -2.17 -1.27 12.68
C VAL A 169 -2.32 -0.46 11.41
N LEU A 170 -2.93 -1.03 10.37
CA LEU A 170 -3.17 -0.33 9.11
C LEU A 170 -3.91 0.99 9.33
N TYR A 171 -5.07 0.99 9.98
CA TYR A 171 -5.84 2.21 10.23
C TYR A 171 -5.12 3.17 11.18
N PHE A 172 -4.66 2.64 12.31
CA PHE A 172 -4.05 3.45 13.35
C PHE A 172 -2.78 4.17 12.85
N VAL A 173 -1.89 3.45 12.16
CA VAL A 173 -0.66 4.05 11.62
C VAL A 173 -0.95 4.98 10.46
N ALA A 174 -1.92 4.66 9.58
CA ALA A 174 -2.35 5.59 8.54
C ALA A 174 -2.87 6.91 9.13
N GLY A 175 -3.62 6.83 10.23
CA GLY A 175 -4.03 8.01 10.99
C GLY A 175 -2.83 8.78 11.56
N LEU A 176 -1.88 8.09 12.20
CA LEU A 176 -0.66 8.74 12.73
C LEU A 176 0.14 9.45 11.62
N LYS A 177 0.27 8.83 10.44
CA LYS A 177 0.99 9.43 9.29
C LYS A 177 0.27 10.65 8.72
N LYS A 178 -1.06 10.76 8.87
CA LYS A 178 -1.83 11.95 8.53
C LYS A 178 -1.71 13.08 9.57
N GLY A 179 -1.12 12.82 10.73
CA GLY A 179 -0.82 13.85 11.75
C GLY A 179 0.36 14.77 11.39
N THR A 180 0.75 14.87 10.13
CA THR A 180 1.83 15.74 9.65
C THR A 180 1.29 17.12 9.24
N ALA A 181 2.18 18.12 9.21
CA ALA A 181 1.83 19.44 8.71
C ALA A 181 1.31 19.39 7.27
N GLU A 182 1.90 18.56 6.41
CA GLU A 182 1.48 18.36 5.02
C GLU A 182 -0.01 18.05 4.90
N TRP A 183 -0.50 17.14 5.72
CA TRP A 183 -1.91 16.76 5.73
C TRP A 183 -2.78 17.79 6.43
N LEU A 184 -2.44 18.19 7.66
CA LEU A 184 -3.30 19.03 8.51
C LEU A 184 -3.44 20.48 8.01
N THR A 185 -2.48 20.96 7.20
CA THR A 185 -2.54 22.29 6.57
C THR A 185 -3.17 22.28 5.17
N GLY A 186 -3.66 21.13 4.69
CA GLY A 186 -4.36 21.04 3.43
C GLY A 186 -3.48 20.94 2.19
N TYR A 187 -2.22 20.51 2.35
CA TYR A 187 -1.31 20.35 1.22
C TYR A 187 -1.45 19.01 0.50
N SER A 188 -1.89 17.99 1.18
CA SER A 188 -2.16 16.70 0.57
C SER A 188 -3.50 16.73 -0.17
N VAL A 189 -3.62 15.93 -1.24
CA VAL A 189 -4.86 15.71 -2.03
C VAL A 189 -5.62 16.98 -2.41
N LEU A 190 -4.90 17.99 -2.89
CA LEU A 190 -5.44 19.28 -3.32
C LEU A 190 -6.59 19.10 -4.34
N GLY A 191 -7.62 19.93 -4.20
CA GLY A 191 -8.78 19.93 -5.09
C GLY A 191 -9.75 18.75 -4.89
N LEU A 192 -9.48 17.86 -3.93
CA LEU A 192 -10.36 16.70 -3.69
C LEU A 192 -11.77 17.11 -3.26
N ALA A 193 -11.91 18.23 -2.53
CA ALA A 193 -13.18 18.76 -2.07
C ALA A 193 -14.13 19.18 -3.21
N ASP A 194 -13.62 19.41 -4.42
CA ASP A 194 -14.41 19.71 -5.62
C ASP A 194 -15.09 18.48 -6.23
N HIS A 195 -14.64 17.29 -5.88
CA HIS A 195 -15.20 16.06 -6.42
C HIS A 195 -16.68 15.91 -6.03
N TRP A 196 -17.49 15.38 -6.95
CA TRP A 196 -18.96 15.24 -6.78
C TRP A 196 -19.38 14.48 -5.51
N VAL A 197 -18.57 13.56 -5.02
CA VAL A 197 -18.81 12.81 -3.76
C VAL A 197 -19.00 13.74 -2.57
N PHE A 198 -18.37 14.91 -2.59
CA PHE A 198 -18.50 15.92 -1.52
C PHE A 198 -19.64 16.93 -1.75
N ALA A 199 -20.37 16.79 -2.86
CA ALA A 199 -21.49 17.70 -3.15
C ALA A 199 -22.53 17.82 -2.01
N PRO A 200 -22.90 16.75 -1.27
CA PRO A 200 -23.81 16.88 -0.13
C PRO A 200 -23.30 17.80 0.98
N PHE A 201 -21.99 17.81 1.21
CA PHE A 201 -21.38 18.69 2.23
C PHE A 201 -21.33 20.14 1.76
N ARG A 202 -21.17 20.36 0.45
CA ARG A 202 -21.18 21.70 -0.15
C ARG A 202 -22.54 22.40 -0.12
N LEU A 203 -23.60 21.70 0.24
CA LEU A 203 -24.91 22.36 0.52
C LEU A 203 -24.87 23.23 1.78
N PHE A 204 -23.93 22.98 2.69
CA PHE A 204 -23.83 23.65 3.98
C PHE A 204 -22.48 24.31 4.23
N LEU A 205 -21.44 23.91 3.50
CA LEU A 205 -20.05 24.31 3.67
C LEU A 205 -19.48 24.80 2.34
N THR A 206 -18.58 25.76 2.38
CA THR A 206 -17.79 26.15 1.21
C THR A 206 -16.81 25.05 0.83
N VAL A 207 -16.32 25.02 -0.42
CA VAL A 207 -15.30 24.07 -0.88
C VAL A 207 -14.10 24.05 0.06
N SER A 208 -13.59 25.23 0.43
CA SER A 208 -12.46 25.38 1.36
C SER A 208 -12.74 24.80 2.75
N GLN A 209 -14.01 24.95 3.25
CA GLN A 209 -14.40 24.36 4.53
C GLN A 209 -14.55 22.84 4.42
N VAL A 210 -15.07 22.31 3.30
CA VAL A 210 -15.12 20.86 3.05
C VAL A 210 -13.71 20.29 2.99
N ASP A 211 -12.81 20.95 2.29
CA ASP A 211 -11.41 20.53 2.19
C ASP A 211 -10.75 20.46 3.56
N TYR A 212 -10.81 21.55 4.33
CA TYR A 212 -10.19 21.63 5.63
C TYR A 212 -10.84 20.70 6.67
N LEU A 213 -12.16 20.79 6.86
CA LEU A 213 -12.87 20.11 7.95
C LEU A 213 -13.10 18.62 7.65
N ILE A 214 -13.50 18.28 6.38
CA ILE A 214 -13.89 16.92 6.03
C ILE A 214 -12.71 16.14 5.46
N VAL A 215 -12.04 16.68 4.43
CA VAL A 215 -10.97 15.94 3.76
C VAL A 215 -9.74 15.79 4.67
N HIS A 216 -9.36 16.83 5.41
CA HIS A 216 -8.14 16.78 6.22
C HIS A 216 -8.42 16.38 7.66
N TRP A 217 -9.18 17.18 8.42
CA TRP A 217 -9.34 16.93 9.85
C TRP A 217 -10.22 15.72 10.18
N PHE A 218 -11.38 15.59 9.53
CA PHE A 218 -12.25 14.44 9.81
C PHE A 218 -11.58 13.13 9.40
N ILE A 219 -10.95 13.04 8.22
CA ILE A 219 -10.27 11.81 7.78
C ILE A 219 -9.07 11.49 8.68
N PHE A 220 -8.30 12.48 9.14
CA PHE A 220 -7.24 12.28 10.12
C PHE A 220 -7.76 11.63 11.41
N ILE A 221 -8.78 12.24 12.02
CA ILE A 221 -9.39 11.73 13.26
C ILE A 221 -10.03 10.35 13.03
N PHE A 222 -10.70 10.18 11.90
CA PHE A 222 -11.33 8.92 11.51
C PHE A 222 -10.29 7.80 11.43
N ASP A 223 -9.26 7.92 10.61
CA ASP A 223 -8.23 6.88 10.47
C ASP A 223 -7.52 6.59 11.81
N LEU A 224 -7.22 7.62 12.58
CA LEU A 224 -6.57 7.47 13.88
C LEU A 224 -7.43 6.70 14.89
N THR A 225 -8.74 6.83 14.83
CA THR A 225 -9.65 6.33 15.87
C THR A 225 -10.54 5.18 15.45
N ILE A 226 -10.83 4.99 14.16
CA ILE A 226 -11.84 4.04 13.68
C ILE A 226 -11.57 2.60 14.11
N ALA A 227 -10.30 2.18 14.17
CA ALA A 227 -9.92 0.84 14.62
C ALA A 227 -10.34 0.57 16.07
N PHE A 228 -10.22 1.56 16.96
CA PHE A 228 -10.68 1.46 18.35
C PHE A 228 -12.20 1.36 18.43
N TRP A 229 -12.93 2.17 17.65
CA TRP A 229 -14.38 2.16 17.60
C TRP A 229 -14.92 0.82 17.07
N MET A 230 -14.26 0.21 16.09
CA MET A 230 -14.61 -1.12 15.60
C MET A 230 -14.32 -2.23 16.63
N MET A 231 -13.30 -2.07 17.47
CA MET A 231 -12.98 -3.02 18.51
C MET A 231 -13.97 -2.98 19.69
N TRP A 232 -14.56 -1.83 19.97
CA TRP A 232 -15.46 -1.67 21.10
C TRP A 232 -16.89 -2.12 20.75
N ALA A 233 -17.46 -3.05 21.55
CA ALA A 233 -18.74 -3.69 21.27
C ALA A 233 -19.94 -2.72 21.09
N ARG A 234 -19.94 -1.61 21.85
CA ARG A 234 -21.05 -0.64 21.81
C ARG A 234 -21.04 0.23 20.54
N THR A 235 -19.88 0.53 20.00
CA THR A 235 -19.70 1.44 18.86
C THR A 235 -19.48 0.70 17.54
N ARG A 236 -19.16 -0.58 17.58
CA ARG A 236 -18.73 -1.40 16.45
C ARG A 236 -19.64 -1.29 15.23
N HIS A 237 -20.95 -1.45 15.39
CA HIS A 237 -21.88 -1.45 14.25
C HIS A 237 -21.89 -0.10 13.53
N VAL A 238 -21.89 0.99 14.31
CA VAL A 238 -21.84 2.36 13.77
C VAL A 238 -20.49 2.59 13.09
N ALA A 239 -19.40 2.22 13.76
CA ALA A 239 -18.05 2.34 13.19
C ALA A 239 -17.89 1.56 11.88
N MET A 240 -18.43 0.36 11.79
CA MET A 240 -18.41 -0.43 10.55
C MET A 240 -19.21 0.21 9.41
N LEU A 241 -20.35 0.81 9.72
CA LEU A 241 -21.14 1.54 8.72
C LEU A 241 -20.32 2.71 8.15
N PHE A 242 -19.69 3.52 9.02
CA PHE A 242 -18.82 4.62 8.58
C PHE A 242 -17.59 4.12 7.82
N CYS A 243 -16.95 3.05 8.30
CA CYS A 243 -15.80 2.46 7.63
C CYS A 243 -16.18 1.89 6.24
N ALA A 244 -17.33 1.25 6.12
CA ALA A 244 -17.84 0.77 4.83
C ALA A 244 -18.12 1.93 3.87
N ALA A 245 -18.80 2.98 4.33
CA ALA A 245 -19.05 4.18 3.54
C ALA A 245 -17.73 4.84 3.09
N PHE A 246 -16.75 4.94 3.97
CA PHE A 246 -15.42 5.48 3.67
C PHE A 246 -14.70 4.67 2.58
N HIS A 247 -14.68 3.34 2.66
CA HIS A 247 -14.03 2.52 1.63
C HIS A 247 -14.78 2.52 0.31
N LEU A 248 -16.11 2.52 0.33
CA LEU A 248 -16.92 2.67 -0.88
C LEU A 248 -16.69 4.03 -1.54
N MET A 249 -16.61 5.11 -0.74
CA MET A 249 -16.25 6.43 -1.23
C MET A 249 -14.84 6.42 -1.87
N ASN A 250 -13.85 5.87 -1.18
CA ASN A 250 -12.47 5.77 -1.69
C ASN A 250 -12.38 4.99 -3.00
N SER A 251 -13.22 3.96 -3.19
CA SER A 251 -13.26 3.22 -4.46
C SER A 251 -13.74 4.07 -5.64
N ARG A 252 -14.42 5.19 -5.37
CA ARG A 252 -14.91 6.15 -6.38
C ARG A 252 -13.97 7.34 -6.56
N LEU A 253 -13.31 7.76 -5.49
CA LEU A 253 -12.38 8.89 -5.50
C LEU A 253 -11.03 8.52 -6.13
N PHE A 254 -10.54 7.31 -5.88
CA PHE A 254 -9.18 6.93 -6.20
C PHE A 254 -9.11 5.62 -6.98
N ARG A 255 -8.16 5.53 -7.90
CA ARG A 255 -7.83 4.29 -8.60
C ARG A 255 -6.86 3.45 -7.75
N ILE A 256 -7.36 2.89 -6.66
CA ILE A 256 -6.59 2.11 -5.68
C ILE A 256 -6.91 0.60 -5.71
N GLY A 257 -7.36 0.12 -6.88
CA GLY A 257 -7.57 -1.29 -7.17
C GLY A 257 -8.38 -2.04 -6.12
N MET A 258 -7.86 -3.16 -5.66
CA MET A 258 -8.54 -4.06 -4.71
C MET A 258 -8.48 -3.59 -3.24
N PHE A 259 -7.79 -2.49 -2.91
CA PHE A 259 -7.62 -2.04 -1.52
C PHE A 259 -8.94 -1.79 -0.77
N PRO A 260 -9.93 -1.04 -1.30
CA PRO A 260 -11.21 -0.85 -0.62
C PRO A 260 -11.95 -2.17 -0.36
N TRP A 261 -11.88 -3.08 -1.32
CA TRP A 261 -12.58 -4.37 -1.26
C TRP A 261 -11.98 -5.31 -0.23
N VAL A 262 -10.65 -5.37 -0.10
CA VAL A 262 -10.02 -6.17 0.96
C VAL A 262 -10.30 -5.60 2.35
N CYS A 263 -10.36 -4.27 2.48
CA CYS A 263 -10.76 -3.63 3.73
C CYS A 263 -12.21 -3.97 4.11
N LEU A 264 -13.14 -3.92 3.15
CA LEU A 264 -14.54 -4.31 3.37
C LEU A 264 -14.67 -5.80 3.72
N ALA A 265 -13.99 -6.66 2.97
CA ALA A 265 -14.03 -8.12 3.19
C ALA A 265 -13.46 -8.54 4.56
N THR A 266 -12.58 -7.75 5.13
CA THR A 266 -11.93 -8.04 6.42
C THR A 266 -12.58 -7.34 7.61
N MET A 267 -13.55 -6.45 7.40
CA MET A 267 -14.31 -5.84 8.49
C MET A 267 -14.95 -6.84 9.47
N PRO A 268 -15.48 -8.02 9.03
CA PRO A 268 -16.00 -9.04 9.93
C PRO A 268 -15.00 -9.54 10.98
N LEU A 269 -13.69 -9.40 10.77
CA LEU A 269 -12.67 -9.72 11.77
C LEU A 269 -12.80 -8.90 13.06
N PHE A 270 -13.43 -7.75 13.03
CA PHE A 270 -13.66 -6.92 14.22
C PHE A 270 -14.87 -7.36 15.05
N TYR A 271 -15.75 -8.22 14.52
CA TYR A 271 -16.83 -8.83 15.31
C TYR A 271 -16.28 -9.79 16.36
N PRO A 272 -17.07 -10.14 17.39
CA PRO A 272 -16.73 -11.25 18.29
C PRO A 272 -16.56 -12.55 17.49
N PHE A 273 -15.63 -13.40 17.92
CA PHE A 273 -15.34 -14.68 17.24
C PHE A 273 -16.56 -15.62 17.13
N ASP A 274 -17.59 -15.42 17.94
CA ASP A 274 -18.84 -16.20 17.96
C ASP A 274 -19.96 -15.60 17.10
N TRP A 275 -19.69 -14.52 16.34
CA TRP A 275 -20.70 -13.85 15.52
C TRP A 275 -21.37 -14.76 14.47
N PRO A 276 -20.67 -15.69 13.79
CA PRO A 276 -21.33 -16.57 12.81
C PRO A 276 -22.37 -17.48 13.47
N LYS A 277 -22.13 -17.97 14.68
CA LYS A 277 -23.12 -18.77 15.46
C LYS A 277 -24.39 -17.99 15.73
N LYS A 278 -24.25 -16.69 16.05
CA LYS A 278 -25.39 -15.81 16.33
C LYS A 278 -26.17 -15.45 15.06
N ALA A 279 -25.49 -15.37 13.94
CA ALA A 279 -26.08 -15.05 12.63
C ALA A 279 -26.75 -16.29 11.99
N ALA A 280 -26.18 -17.48 12.20
CA ALA A 280 -26.66 -18.74 11.62
C ALA A 280 -26.55 -19.91 12.60
N PRO A 281 -27.46 -19.98 13.59
CA PRO A 281 -27.37 -20.95 14.70
C PRO A 281 -27.46 -22.42 14.25
N TYR A 282 -28.00 -22.70 13.07
CA TYR A 282 -28.14 -24.03 12.49
C TYR A 282 -26.85 -24.64 11.90
N LEU A 283 -25.78 -23.89 11.81
CA LEU A 283 -24.51 -24.37 11.22
C LEU A 283 -23.54 -25.00 12.21
N VAL A 284 -23.94 -25.18 13.49
CA VAL A 284 -22.98 -25.55 14.54
C VAL A 284 -23.46 -26.77 15.33
N GLU A 285 -23.00 -27.94 14.97
CA GLU A 285 -22.95 -29.11 15.86
C GLU A 285 -21.64 -29.87 15.65
N ARG A 286 -20.79 -29.86 16.65
CA ARG A 286 -19.78 -30.86 17.11
C ARG A 286 -18.49 -30.18 17.62
N PHE A 287 -17.97 -30.67 18.73
CA PHE A 287 -16.74 -30.19 19.39
C PHE A 287 -15.75 -31.35 19.63
N GLY A 288 -14.48 -31.14 19.36
CA GLY A 288 -13.39 -32.09 19.61
C GLY A 288 -12.15 -31.43 20.27
N ASN A 289 -11.29 -32.23 20.90
CA ASN A 289 -10.12 -31.78 21.68
C ASN A 289 -8.83 -31.70 20.85
N VAL A 290 -8.13 -30.58 20.93
CA VAL A 290 -6.88 -30.28 20.19
C VAL A 290 -5.64 -30.46 21.06
N LYS A 291 -4.58 -31.10 20.50
CA LYS A 291 -3.27 -31.29 21.14
C LYS A 291 -2.46 -29.98 21.24
N LYS A 292 -1.91 -29.70 22.42
CA LYS A 292 -1.07 -28.52 22.73
C LYS A 292 0.33 -28.64 22.11
N LEU A 293 0.68 -27.76 21.19
CA LEU A 293 2.04 -27.59 20.69
C LEU A 293 2.71 -26.39 21.40
N THR A 294 4.02 -26.50 21.65
CA THR A 294 4.90 -25.56 22.36
C THR A 294 4.45 -24.09 22.36
N ARG A 295 3.72 -23.70 23.40
CA ARG A 295 3.07 -22.39 23.59
C ARG A 295 4.02 -21.19 23.55
N SER A 296 5.22 -21.32 24.15
CA SER A 296 6.11 -20.19 24.41
C SER A 296 6.75 -19.59 23.15
N PHE A 297 7.21 -20.40 22.22
CA PHE A 297 7.87 -19.93 20.99
C PHE A 297 6.90 -19.25 20.03
N ARG A 298 5.69 -19.78 19.89
CA ARG A 298 4.64 -19.19 19.05
C ARG A 298 4.25 -17.79 19.57
N THR A 299 4.03 -17.64 20.86
CA THR A 299 3.72 -16.33 21.46
C THR A 299 4.84 -15.34 21.26
N PHE A 300 6.09 -15.77 21.36
CA PHE A 300 7.24 -14.92 21.03
C PHE A 300 7.20 -14.42 19.58
N LEU A 301 6.92 -15.30 18.61
CA LEU A 301 6.81 -14.90 17.20
C LEU A 301 5.67 -13.92 16.95
N ILE A 302 4.52 -14.09 17.62
CA ILE A 302 3.39 -13.17 17.53
C ILE A 302 3.77 -11.79 18.06
N ILE A 303 4.39 -11.73 19.23
CA ILE A 303 4.84 -10.47 19.83
C ILE A 303 5.91 -9.80 18.96
N LEU A 304 6.85 -10.57 18.45
CA LEU A 304 7.87 -10.05 17.52
C LEU A 304 7.24 -9.46 16.26
N TYR A 305 6.27 -10.16 15.66
CA TYR A 305 5.51 -9.65 14.51
C TYR A 305 4.80 -8.33 14.86
N MET A 306 4.12 -8.27 16.01
CA MET A 306 3.41 -7.07 16.46
C MET A 306 4.36 -5.87 16.60
N ILE A 307 5.52 -6.08 17.20
CA ILE A 307 6.54 -5.04 17.38
C ILE A 307 7.08 -4.60 16.02
N LEU A 308 7.38 -5.56 15.13
CA LEU A 308 7.87 -5.25 13.78
C LEU A 308 6.87 -4.42 12.97
N GLN A 309 5.58 -4.77 13.01
CA GLN A 309 4.55 -4.02 12.27
C GLN A 309 4.35 -2.59 12.79
N LEU A 310 4.57 -2.34 14.07
CA LEU A 310 4.58 -0.98 14.62
C LEU A 310 5.87 -0.23 14.32
N PHE A 311 7.00 -0.92 14.23
CA PHE A 311 8.31 -0.31 14.01
C PHE A 311 8.56 0.00 12.52
N LEU A 312 8.20 -0.91 11.60
CA LEU A 312 8.51 -0.76 10.17
C LEU A 312 8.06 0.57 9.55
N PRO A 313 6.87 1.12 9.86
CA PRO A 313 6.46 2.42 9.35
C PRO A 313 7.36 3.59 9.75
N PHE A 314 8.16 3.41 10.80
CA PHE A 314 9.12 4.37 11.31
C PHE A 314 10.58 3.95 11.08
N SER A 315 10.81 2.90 10.29
CA SER A 315 12.15 2.37 9.99
C SER A 315 13.04 3.36 9.22
N HIS A 316 12.47 4.41 8.63
CA HIS A 316 13.18 5.49 7.93
C HIS A 316 14.24 6.19 8.79
N PHE A 317 14.12 6.14 10.12
CA PHE A 317 15.18 6.62 11.03
C PHE A 317 16.47 5.82 10.89
N ILE A 318 16.38 4.54 10.51
CA ILE A 318 17.51 3.64 10.30
C ILE A 318 17.81 3.50 8.80
N THR A 319 16.78 3.29 7.98
CA THR A 319 16.89 3.02 6.55
C THR A 319 16.84 4.29 5.70
N LYS A 320 17.74 5.22 6.00
CA LYS A 320 17.81 6.57 5.38
C LYS A 320 18.03 6.56 3.87
N GLY A 321 18.61 5.50 3.33
CA GLY A 321 18.84 5.36 1.89
C GLY A 321 17.59 5.13 1.06
N TYR A 322 16.45 4.86 1.70
CA TYR A 322 15.13 4.78 1.06
C TYR A 322 14.29 6.04 1.25
N ASN A 323 14.82 7.04 1.97
CA ASN A 323 14.15 8.33 2.12
C ASN A 323 14.47 9.22 0.92
N ASN A 324 13.59 10.16 0.67
CA ASN A 324 13.87 11.28 -0.21
C ASN A 324 13.43 12.60 0.47
N TRP A 325 12.59 13.40 -0.15
CA TRP A 325 11.96 14.56 0.50
C TRP A 325 10.95 14.16 1.58
N THR A 326 10.55 12.89 1.61
CA THR A 326 9.64 12.34 2.61
C THR A 326 10.23 11.08 3.24
N ASP A 327 9.72 10.74 4.39
CA ASP A 327 10.13 9.59 5.16
C ASP A 327 9.24 8.38 4.83
N GLY A 328 9.84 7.27 4.41
CA GLY A 328 9.12 6.02 4.22
C GLY A 328 8.24 5.99 2.97
N LEU A 329 8.83 5.78 1.81
CA LEU A 329 8.17 5.85 0.49
C LEU A 329 7.46 4.58 0.03
N TYR A 330 7.64 3.47 0.71
CA TYR A 330 7.12 2.17 0.29
C TYR A 330 5.86 1.79 1.06
N GLY A 331 5.12 0.81 0.56
CA GLY A 331 3.83 0.39 1.11
C GLY A 331 3.80 0.07 2.61
N TYR A 332 4.94 -0.30 3.20
CA TYR A 332 5.06 -0.56 4.63
C TYR A 332 5.00 0.69 5.51
N SER A 333 5.12 1.90 4.94
CA SER A 333 5.09 3.15 5.70
C SER A 333 3.68 3.56 6.12
N TRP A 334 2.65 3.06 5.46
CA TRP A 334 1.24 3.36 5.69
C TRP A 334 0.88 4.85 5.58
N ASP A 335 1.67 5.61 4.82
CA ASP A 335 1.48 7.05 4.56
C ASP A 335 0.52 7.35 3.40
N MET A 336 -0.55 6.56 3.33
CA MET A 336 -1.52 6.58 2.24
C MET A 336 -2.09 7.98 2.01
N MET A 337 -1.97 8.48 0.77
CA MET A 337 -2.50 9.76 0.31
C MET A 337 -1.86 11.01 0.92
N VAL A 338 -0.83 10.86 1.77
CA VAL A 338 -0.15 12.02 2.39
C VAL A 338 0.72 12.77 1.37
N HIS A 339 1.30 12.03 0.42
CA HIS A 339 2.22 12.58 -0.56
C HIS A 339 1.77 12.27 -1.99
N SER A 340 1.68 13.31 -2.81
CA SER A 340 1.55 13.26 -4.27
C SER A 340 2.84 13.74 -4.92
N TRP A 341 3.24 13.05 -5.97
CA TRP A 341 4.48 13.33 -6.69
C TRP A 341 4.17 13.56 -8.16
N ASP A 342 4.45 14.76 -8.63
CA ASP A 342 4.25 15.13 -10.01
C ASP A 342 5.60 15.35 -10.68
N VAL A 343 5.95 14.45 -11.59
CA VAL A 343 7.19 14.52 -12.36
C VAL A 343 6.92 15.33 -13.62
N HIS A 344 7.62 16.45 -13.75
CA HIS A 344 7.42 17.38 -14.86
C HIS A 344 8.39 17.15 -16.01
N SER A 345 9.63 16.80 -15.71
CA SER A 345 10.59 16.43 -16.73
C SER A 345 11.66 15.50 -16.18
N VAL A 346 12.13 14.61 -17.06
CA VAL A 346 13.23 13.68 -16.78
C VAL A 346 14.21 13.77 -17.95
N THR A 347 15.46 14.10 -17.67
CA THR A 347 16.52 14.12 -18.67
C THR A 347 17.63 13.16 -18.26
N VAL A 348 17.92 12.20 -19.11
CA VAL A 348 18.98 11.21 -18.92
C VAL A 348 20.10 11.50 -19.90
N ARG A 349 21.23 11.97 -19.38
CA ARG A 349 22.41 12.31 -20.14
C ARG A 349 23.51 11.28 -19.91
N VAL A 350 24.03 10.74 -21.00
CA VAL A 350 25.12 9.75 -21.00
C VAL A 350 26.35 10.34 -21.68
N VAL A 351 27.48 10.20 -21.02
CA VAL A 351 28.80 10.64 -21.56
C VAL A 351 29.69 9.42 -21.71
N ASP A 352 30.18 9.16 -22.90
CA ASP A 352 31.25 8.22 -23.14
C ASP A 352 32.59 8.88 -22.89
N ASN A 353 33.23 8.55 -21.79
CA ASN A 353 34.50 9.16 -21.38
C ASN A 353 35.68 8.84 -22.31
N GLY A 354 35.60 7.74 -23.06
CA GLY A 354 36.65 7.36 -24.04
C GLY A 354 36.55 8.18 -25.31
N SER A 355 35.36 8.28 -25.90
CA SER A 355 35.18 9.04 -27.17
C SER A 355 34.84 10.51 -26.95
N LYS A 356 34.60 10.95 -25.72
CA LYS A 356 34.08 12.29 -25.35
C LYS A 356 32.73 12.63 -25.98
N LYS A 357 31.99 11.63 -26.45
CA LYS A 357 30.65 11.83 -27.01
C LYS A 357 29.60 11.88 -25.89
N GLU A 358 28.67 12.80 -26.07
CA GLU A 358 27.54 13.02 -25.19
C GLU A 358 26.23 12.74 -25.97
N PHE A 359 25.30 12.06 -25.35
CA PHE A 359 23.98 11.80 -25.95
C PHE A 359 22.91 11.66 -24.85
N PHE A 360 21.67 11.84 -25.25
CA PHE A 360 20.51 11.73 -24.38
C PHE A 360 19.75 10.43 -24.66
N VAL A 361 19.24 9.82 -23.61
CA VAL A 361 18.46 8.60 -23.69
C VAL A 361 17.05 8.91 -23.22
N ASP A 362 16.06 8.39 -23.95
CA ASP A 362 14.67 8.43 -23.53
C ASP A 362 14.50 7.63 -22.22
N PRO A 363 14.06 8.27 -21.12
CA PRO A 363 13.90 7.60 -19.84
C PRO A 363 12.93 6.43 -19.88
N ASP A 364 11.96 6.42 -20.81
CA ASP A 364 10.95 5.37 -20.94
C ASP A 364 11.40 4.17 -21.77
N TYR A 365 12.54 4.29 -22.47
CA TYR A 365 13.01 3.25 -23.39
C TYR A 365 13.24 1.88 -22.72
N PHE A 366 13.67 1.85 -21.45
CA PHE A 366 13.90 0.64 -20.67
C PHE A 366 12.99 0.53 -19.43
N ASN A 367 11.98 1.39 -19.32
CA ASN A 367 11.10 1.44 -18.17
C ASN A 367 9.64 1.37 -18.59
N LEU A 368 8.80 0.83 -17.69
CA LEU A 368 7.36 0.70 -17.92
C LEU A 368 6.52 1.66 -17.08
N ASN A 369 7.14 2.34 -16.12
CA ASN A 369 6.46 3.30 -15.26
C ASN A 369 7.45 4.35 -14.76
N GLU A 370 6.94 5.51 -14.40
CA GLU A 370 7.74 6.66 -13.93
C GLU A 370 8.14 6.56 -12.45
N ARG A 371 7.73 5.53 -11.72
CA ARG A 371 7.92 5.51 -10.26
C ARG A 371 9.39 5.53 -9.84
N TRP A 372 10.28 4.99 -10.67
CA TRP A 372 11.71 5.00 -10.41
C TRP A 372 12.27 6.41 -10.23
N THR A 373 11.70 7.42 -10.88
CA THR A 373 12.16 8.81 -10.85
C THR A 373 12.02 9.46 -9.48
N ARG A 374 11.14 8.94 -8.64
CA ARG A 374 10.79 9.49 -7.31
C ARG A 374 11.62 8.88 -6.17
N HIS A 375 12.42 7.85 -6.45
CA HIS A 375 13.13 7.06 -5.46
C HIS A 375 14.62 7.02 -5.78
N GLY A 376 15.46 7.58 -4.92
CA GLY A 376 16.90 7.65 -5.19
C GLY A 376 17.58 6.29 -5.31
N ASP A 377 17.12 5.28 -4.58
CA ASP A 377 17.62 3.91 -4.74
C ASP A 377 17.29 3.29 -6.10
N MET A 378 16.12 3.62 -6.65
CA MET A 378 15.74 3.18 -8.00
C MET A 378 16.49 3.96 -9.09
N VAL A 379 16.68 5.27 -8.92
CA VAL A 379 17.50 6.09 -9.82
C VAL A 379 18.93 5.54 -9.90
N TYR A 380 19.49 5.17 -8.75
CA TYR A 380 20.79 4.50 -8.68
C TYR A 380 20.80 3.13 -9.40
N GLN A 381 19.75 2.34 -9.25
CA GLN A 381 19.62 1.04 -9.94
C GLN A 381 19.40 1.23 -11.45
N TYR A 382 18.61 2.25 -11.84
CA TYR A 382 18.39 2.58 -13.25
C TYR A 382 19.70 2.92 -13.99
N ALA A 383 20.53 3.78 -13.42
CA ALA A 383 21.81 4.13 -14.04
C ALA A 383 22.68 2.89 -14.33
N ARG A 384 22.68 1.90 -13.44
CA ARG A 384 23.43 0.64 -13.64
C ARG A 384 22.79 -0.27 -14.68
N CYS A 385 21.45 -0.34 -14.69
CA CYS A 385 20.71 -1.06 -15.71
C CYS A 385 20.95 -0.45 -17.08
N LEU A 386 20.84 0.87 -17.21
CA LEU A 386 21.08 1.62 -18.44
C LEU A 386 22.50 1.38 -18.98
N LYS A 387 23.51 1.47 -18.12
CA LYS A 387 24.90 1.16 -18.53
C LYS A 387 25.01 -0.25 -19.14
N ARG A 388 24.46 -1.25 -18.46
CA ARG A 388 24.49 -2.64 -18.90
C ARG A 388 23.82 -2.80 -20.27
N ASN A 389 22.64 -2.21 -20.45
CA ASN A 389 21.87 -2.32 -21.67
C ASN A 389 22.56 -1.60 -22.86
N LEU A 390 23.05 -0.37 -22.64
CA LEU A 390 23.79 0.37 -23.65
C LEU A 390 25.04 -0.36 -24.14
N LEU A 391 25.80 -0.98 -23.22
CA LEU A 391 26.97 -1.76 -23.58
C LEU A 391 26.61 -3.06 -24.30
N ALA A 392 25.47 -3.66 -24.02
CA ALA A 392 24.98 -4.85 -24.69
C ALA A 392 24.53 -4.55 -26.14
N GLU A 393 23.89 -3.40 -26.36
CA GLU A 393 23.41 -2.96 -27.68
C GLU A 393 24.56 -2.45 -28.57
N SER A 394 25.48 -1.68 -27.98
CA SER A 394 26.52 -0.95 -28.71
C SER A 394 27.85 -1.69 -28.81
N LYS A 395 27.84 -3.00 -29.05
CA LYS A 395 28.98 -3.96 -28.96
C LYS A 395 30.36 -3.49 -29.42
N SER A 396 30.46 -2.37 -30.15
CA SER A 396 31.74 -1.87 -30.69
C SER A 396 31.86 -0.32 -30.75
N THR A 397 30.84 0.43 -30.40
CA THR A 397 30.80 1.89 -30.58
C THR A 397 31.05 2.69 -29.29
N LEU A 398 30.80 2.11 -28.12
CA LEU A 398 31.02 2.76 -26.84
C LEU A 398 32.27 2.21 -26.14
N SER A 399 33.03 3.11 -25.50
CA SER A 399 34.31 2.77 -24.86
C SER A 399 34.21 1.91 -23.59
N GLY A 400 32.98 1.68 -23.08
CA GLY A 400 32.76 0.97 -21.82
C GLY A 400 32.94 1.82 -20.56
N ASN A 401 33.61 2.97 -20.67
CA ASN A 401 33.73 3.93 -19.58
C ASN A 401 32.70 5.04 -19.74
N LEU A 402 31.51 4.80 -19.18
CA LEU A 402 30.35 5.70 -19.25
C LEU A 402 30.16 6.45 -17.94
N SER A 403 29.69 7.71 -18.06
CA SER A 403 29.13 8.49 -16.96
C SER A 403 27.65 8.75 -17.23
N ILE A 404 26.79 8.65 -16.21
CA ILE A 404 25.34 8.85 -16.33
C ILE A 404 24.88 9.91 -15.35
N TYR A 405 24.23 10.93 -15.90
CA TYR A 405 23.67 12.07 -15.20
C TYR A 405 22.17 12.10 -15.41
N ILE A 406 21.40 12.31 -14.34
CA ILE A 406 19.94 12.33 -14.41
C ILE A 406 19.44 13.62 -13.77
N ASP A 407 18.67 14.39 -14.52
CA ASP A 407 17.99 15.61 -14.07
C ASP A 407 16.48 15.34 -14.00
N ILE A 408 15.92 15.41 -12.80
CA ILE A 408 14.50 15.19 -12.56
C ILE A 408 13.91 16.42 -11.90
N TRP A 409 12.90 17.00 -12.55
CA TRP A 409 12.12 18.08 -12.02
C TRP A 409 10.78 17.55 -11.53
N CYS A 410 10.52 17.71 -10.24
CA CYS A 410 9.38 17.14 -9.57
C CYS A 410 8.76 18.15 -8.61
N SER A 411 7.44 18.09 -8.43
CA SER A 411 6.75 18.76 -7.34
C SER A 411 6.24 17.73 -6.31
N LEU A 412 6.26 18.10 -5.05
CA LEU A 412 5.68 17.34 -3.95
C LEU A 412 4.41 18.05 -3.48
N ASN A 413 3.27 17.35 -3.52
CA ASN A 413 1.96 17.90 -3.13
C ASN A 413 1.66 19.24 -3.85
N GLU A 414 1.87 19.29 -5.16
CA GLU A 414 1.71 20.50 -5.97
C GLU A 414 2.48 21.74 -5.44
N ARG A 415 3.58 21.53 -4.69
CA ARG A 415 4.52 22.58 -4.35
C ARG A 415 5.28 23.04 -5.60
N PHE A 416 6.24 23.95 -5.42
CA PHE A 416 7.09 24.38 -6.52
C PHE A 416 7.81 23.21 -7.18
N ILE A 417 7.92 23.29 -8.50
CA ILE A 417 8.71 22.38 -9.31
C ILE A 417 10.19 22.68 -9.01
N GLN A 418 10.91 21.68 -8.54
CA GLN A 418 12.34 21.79 -8.25
C GLN A 418 13.08 20.53 -8.67
N ARG A 419 14.40 20.65 -8.82
CA ARG A 419 15.24 19.48 -9.04
C ARG A 419 15.26 18.58 -7.83
N MET A 420 14.96 17.31 -8.05
CA MET A 420 14.97 16.31 -6.98
C MET A 420 16.38 15.76 -6.74
N PHE A 421 17.15 15.58 -7.80
CA PHE A 421 18.51 15.07 -7.73
C PHE A 421 19.50 16.03 -8.37
N ASN A 422 20.76 15.98 -7.91
CA ASN A 422 21.83 16.81 -8.44
C ASN A 422 22.28 16.28 -9.81
N PRO A 423 22.04 17.03 -10.93
CA PRO A 423 22.33 16.58 -12.28
C PRO A 423 23.82 16.59 -12.63
N HIS A 424 24.69 17.07 -11.73
CA HIS A 424 26.14 17.11 -11.94
C HIS A 424 26.88 15.93 -11.32
N ILE A 425 26.17 15.06 -10.59
CA ILE A 425 26.75 13.88 -9.95
C ILE A 425 26.61 12.68 -10.90
N ASP A 426 27.75 12.08 -11.25
CA ASP A 426 27.78 10.83 -11.99
C ASP A 426 27.31 9.66 -11.13
N LEU A 427 26.12 9.13 -11.46
CA LEU A 427 25.46 8.06 -10.70
C LEU A 427 26.18 6.71 -10.76
N LEU A 428 27.11 6.54 -11.73
CA LEU A 428 27.92 5.32 -11.78
C LEU A 428 29.07 5.33 -10.78
N ASN A 429 29.52 6.52 -10.38
CA ASN A 429 30.61 6.71 -9.43
C ASN A 429 30.12 6.88 -7.97
N VAL A 430 28.80 6.91 -7.75
CA VAL A 430 28.22 7.03 -6.40
C VAL A 430 28.03 5.66 -5.79
N SER A 431 28.20 5.55 -4.48
CA SER A 431 27.80 4.41 -3.69
C SER A 431 26.49 4.71 -2.97
N TRP A 432 25.50 3.83 -3.11
CA TRP A 432 24.26 3.87 -2.36
C TRP A 432 24.27 2.83 -1.24
N SER A 433 23.65 3.16 -0.10
CA SER A 433 23.48 2.23 1.03
C SER A 433 22.11 2.44 1.66
N PRO A 434 21.41 1.38 2.09
CA PRO A 434 20.12 1.51 2.77
C PRO A 434 20.22 2.30 4.09
N PHE A 435 21.40 2.38 4.72
CA PHE A 435 21.60 2.98 6.06
C PHE A 435 22.19 4.40 6.02
N ARG A 436 22.45 4.94 4.83
CA ARG A 436 23.01 6.29 4.66
C ARG A 436 22.06 7.13 3.81
N THR A 437 22.04 8.44 4.07
CA THR A 437 21.32 9.40 3.22
C THR A 437 21.82 9.36 1.79
N ILE A 438 20.93 9.65 0.85
CA ILE A 438 21.24 9.64 -0.58
C ILE A 438 22.13 10.83 -0.92
N PRO A 439 23.36 10.63 -1.41
CA PRO A 439 24.33 11.71 -1.59
C PRO A 439 24.03 12.68 -2.75
N PHE A 440 23.16 12.28 -3.66
CA PHE A 440 22.76 13.08 -4.82
C PHE A 440 21.35 13.66 -4.70
N LEU A 441 20.66 13.46 -3.56
CA LEU A 441 19.36 14.07 -3.28
C LEU A 441 19.54 15.56 -2.96
N MET A 442 18.77 16.41 -3.66
CA MET A 442 18.69 17.84 -3.35
C MET A 442 17.73 18.07 -2.18
N PRO A 443 17.99 19.05 -1.30
CA PRO A 443 17.06 19.38 -0.22
C PRO A 443 15.77 19.97 -0.79
N VAL A 444 14.65 19.74 -0.10
CA VAL A 444 13.39 20.47 -0.37
C VAL A 444 13.62 21.94 0.03
N LEU A 445 13.20 22.84 -0.83
CA LEU A 445 13.29 24.28 -0.54
C LEU A 445 12.15 24.70 0.38
N ASP A 446 12.47 25.00 1.64
CA ASP A 446 11.49 25.41 2.65
C ASP A 446 10.84 26.75 2.31
N GLU A 447 11.56 27.66 1.68
CA GLU A 447 11.06 28.97 1.19
C GLU A 447 9.90 28.81 0.20
N ALA A 448 9.82 27.68 -0.50
CA ALA A 448 8.70 27.39 -1.40
C ALA A 448 7.36 27.24 -0.67
N SER A 449 7.33 26.97 0.62
CA SER A 449 6.09 26.82 1.39
C SER A 449 5.34 28.14 1.60
N GLU A 450 6.04 29.28 1.73
CA GLU A 450 5.42 30.60 1.91
C GLU A 450 4.67 31.10 0.67
N TRP A 451 5.16 30.76 -0.53
CA TRP A 451 4.52 31.14 -1.80
C TRP A 451 3.20 30.44 -2.07
N ARG A 452 2.90 29.40 -1.37
CA ARG A 452 1.65 28.65 -1.56
C ARG A 452 0.43 29.46 -1.12
N SER A 453 0.54 30.22 -0.04
CA SER A 453 -0.50 31.14 0.40
C SER A 453 -0.77 32.21 -0.68
N VAL A 454 0.29 32.67 -1.38
CA VAL A 454 0.19 33.61 -2.49
C VAL A 454 -0.49 32.94 -3.70
N LEU A 455 -0.15 31.69 -4.04
CA LEU A 455 -0.80 30.96 -5.12
C LEU A 455 -2.27 30.65 -4.85
N VAL A 456 -2.61 30.29 -3.61
CA VAL A 456 -4.01 30.10 -3.20
C VAL A 456 -4.77 31.42 -3.33
N GLY A 457 -4.19 32.54 -2.92
CA GLY A 457 -4.76 33.87 -3.12
C GLY A 457 -4.97 34.19 -4.60
N MET A 458 -3.96 33.95 -5.45
CA MET A 458 -4.07 34.13 -6.90
C MET A 458 -5.16 33.24 -7.54
N ARG A 459 -5.28 31.98 -7.12
CA ARG A 459 -6.34 31.09 -7.60
C ARG A 459 -7.74 31.61 -7.21
N SER A 460 -7.91 32.09 -5.98
CA SER A 460 -9.18 32.69 -5.56
C SER A 460 -9.52 33.95 -6.37
N ASP A 461 -8.53 34.76 -6.69
CA ASP A 461 -8.71 35.95 -7.51
C ASP A 461 -9.08 35.60 -8.96
N VAL A 462 -8.48 34.58 -9.55
CA VAL A 462 -8.84 34.08 -10.89
C VAL A 462 -10.26 33.51 -10.90
N HIS A 463 -10.71 32.84 -9.85
CA HIS A 463 -12.10 32.40 -9.74
C HIS A 463 -13.09 33.56 -9.65
N SER A 464 -12.71 34.67 -8.97
CA SER A 464 -13.55 35.86 -8.90
C SER A 464 -13.68 36.58 -10.24
N TRP A 465 -12.77 36.39 -11.18
CA TRP A 465 -12.86 36.93 -12.55
C TRP A 465 -13.79 36.13 -13.46
N ASN A 466 -14.15 34.89 -13.07
CA ASN A 466 -15.04 34.01 -13.79
C ASN A 466 -16.44 33.97 -13.14
N ASP A 467 -17.04 35.14 -12.87
CA ASP A 467 -18.38 35.27 -12.30
C ASP A 467 -19.51 34.58 -13.12
N TYR A 468 -19.17 34.06 -14.31
CA TYR A 468 -20.09 33.30 -15.14
C TYR A 468 -20.24 31.83 -14.73
N SER A 469 -19.29 31.25 -13.95
CA SER A 469 -19.31 29.83 -13.64
C SER A 469 -20.38 29.43 -12.62
N ASP A 470 -20.71 30.30 -11.67
CA ASP A 470 -21.66 29.99 -10.61
C ASP A 470 -23.11 29.98 -11.09
N VAL A 471 -23.45 30.83 -12.08
CA VAL A 471 -24.77 30.91 -12.65
C VAL A 471 -25.08 29.73 -13.59
N VAL A 472 -24.09 29.26 -14.36
CA VAL A 472 -24.22 28.14 -15.26
C VAL A 472 -24.33 26.82 -14.48
N PHE A 473 -23.59 26.68 -13.38
CA PHE A 473 -23.62 25.50 -12.55
C PHE A 473 -24.96 25.22 -11.87
N PHE A 474 -25.67 26.27 -11.44
CA PHE A 474 -27.02 26.15 -10.86
C PHE A 474 -28.12 25.90 -11.89
N ALA A 475 -27.97 26.35 -13.13
CA ALA A 475 -28.95 26.14 -14.19
C ALA A 475 -28.95 24.70 -14.75
N ASP A 476 -27.77 24.05 -14.80
CA ASP A 476 -27.63 22.72 -15.36
C ASP A 476 -27.68 21.58 -14.33
N PHE A 477 -27.71 21.90 -13.03
CA PHE A 477 -27.65 20.89 -11.95
C PHE A 477 -28.77 19.84 -12.02
N PRO A 478 -30.05 20.14 -12.33
CA PRO A 478 -31.10 19.13 -12.49
C PRO A 478 -30.86 18.20 -13.69
N GLY A 479 -30.39 18.74 -14.80
CA GLY A 479 -30.13 17.99 -16.03
C GLY A 479 -28.91 17.06 -15.93
N LEU A 480 -27.85 17.54 -15.33
CA LEU A 480 -26.61 16.72 -15.08
C LEU A 480 -26.88 15.60 -14.09
N PHE A 481 -27.64 15.83 -13.03
CA PHE A 481 -27.98 14.82 -12.04
C PHE A 481 -28.84 13.70 -12.65
N ILE A 482 -29.83 14.04 -13.45
CA ILE A 482 -30.72 13.09 -14.13
C ILE A 482 -29.93 12.29 -15.18
N ASN A 483 -29.12 12.94 -16.01
CA ASN A 483 -28.29 12.28 -17.01
C ASN A 483 -27.22 11.39 -16.37
N TYR A 484 -26.63 11.80 -15.24
CA TYR A 484 -25.63 11.01 -14.52
C TYR A 484 -26.25 9.78 -13.85
N CYS A 485 -27.43 9.91 -13.25
CA CYS A 485 -28.16 8.77 -12.69
C CYS A 485 -28.61 7.78 -13.77
N LEU A 486 -29.05 8.26 -14.94
CA LEU A 486 -29.44 7.41 -16.07
C LEU A 486 -28.24 6.69 -16.73
N PHE A 487 -27.07 7.34 -16.79
CA PHE A 487 -25.87 6.75 -17.42
C PHE A 487 -25.18 5.66 -16.55
N TYR A 488 -25.43 5.64 -15.25
CA TYR A 488 -24.83 4.66 -14.33
C TYR A 488 -25.83 3.64 -13.76
N LEU A 489 -27.11 3.74 -14.09
CA LEU A 489 -28.16 2.77 -13.72
C LEU A 489 -28.56 1.86 -14.89
N LEU A 490 -28.15 2.15 -16.11
CA LEU A 490 -28.20 1.31 -17.31
C LEU A 490 -26.83 0.75 -17.60
#